data_ebd8d3c41e1b7aa09958a6d862d5c612
#
_entry.id   ebd8d3c41e1b7aa09958a6d862d5c612
#
_cell.length_a   1.000
_cell.length_b   1.000
_cell.length_c   1.000
_cell.angle_alpha   90.00
_cell.angle_beta   90.00
_cell.angle_gamma   90.00
#
_symmetry.space_group_name_H-M   'P 1'
#
loop_
_entity.id
_entity.type
_entity.pdbx_description
1 polymer ?
#
loop_
_entity_poly.entity_id
_entity_poly.type
_entity_poly.pdbx_seq_one_letter_code
_entity_poly.pdbx_strand_id
1 'polypeptide(L)'
;MVAFDGPHNGWRSIVLPMALEDELVMNAVLTVASFHFHVYYQHNDLSRELPLGNYEQAASSAQLYGVVVRGLRQRQNLQSYDQQAQLSILLTILLLLVVAMVTGSPDFPIMFKALQSALTVVESSCIGQGDLAEFISRQFQKIRVYAAPFMSESDGLQVLSSQHWSMEVLSCLNYCQSWQPQHASAVSIITDLVHQAHDIYINQARDILSTDTNVPVFAIPDTIARIDRFKHTMELFPEDSPGEQVLIWASFLAASDCVLDEHRTFFTELFQRYHQRSGFKNILGALQLLQKIWNRPVEDRWTRFLPQERLFVM
;
A
#
# COMPACT_ATOMS: atom_id res chain seq x y z
N MET A 1 6.35 1.52 -4.30
CA MET A 1 5.37 2.35 -5.00
C MET A 1 5.49 2.29 -6.52
N VAL A 2 6.68 2.13 -7.06
CA VAL A 2 6.92 1.85 -8.49
C VAL A 2 7.50 0.46 -8.58
N ALA A 3 6.80 -0.46 -9.26
CA ALA A 3 7.25 -1.83 -9.42
C ALA A 3 8.53 -1.90 -10.27
N PHE A 4 8.50 -1.16 -11.38
CA PHE A 4 9.59 -1.09 -12.34
C PHE A 4 9.90 0.38 -12.62
N ASP A 5 11.14 0.80 -12.40
CA ASP A 5 11.57 2.18 -12.64
C ASP A 5 11.74 2.45 -14.14
N GLY A 6 11.44 3.66 -14.57
CA GLY A 6 11.57 4.08 -15.96
C GLY A 6 11.09 5.51 -16.20
N PRO A 7 11.04 5.96 -17.46
CA PRO A 7 10.60 7.32 -17.81
C PRO A 7 9.19 7.68 -17.32
N HIS A 8 8.34 6.66 -17.13
CA HIS A 8 6.97 6.80 -16.62
C HIS A 8 6.88 7.01 -15.09
N ASN A 9 8.01 7.02 -14.39
CA ASN A 9 8.02 7.20 -12.95
C ASN A 9 7.70 8.64 -12.57
N GLY A 10 6.40 8.94 -12.34
CA GLY A 10 5.92 10.27 -11.96
C GLY A 10 6.49 10.79 -10.64
N TRP A 11 6.95 9.93 -9.75
CA TRP A 11 7.67 10.36 -8.54
C TRP A 11 8.96 11.08 -8.88
N ARG A 12 9.63 10.69 -9.98
CA ARG A 12 10.84 11.33 -10.47
C ARG A 12 10.56 12.50 -11.40
N SER A 13 9.64 12.30 -12.36
CA SER A 13 9.40 13.27 -13.44
C SER A 13 8.43 14.40 -13.09
N ILE A 14 7.59 14.21 -12.05
CA ILE A 14 6.57 15.18 -11.64
C ILE A 14 6.83 15.68 -10.21
N VAL A 15 7.00 14.74 -9.24
CA VAL A 15 7.10 15.12 -7.82
C VAL A 15 8.40 15.85 -7.50
N LEU A 16 9.55 15.37 -8.02
CA LEU A 16 10.83 16.04 -7.74
C LEU A 16 10.92 17.46 -8.33
N PRO A 17 10.52 17.74 -9.59
CA PRO A 17 10.44 19.10 -10.07
C PRO A 17 9.53 19.99 -9.21
N MET A 18 8.34 19.51 -8.85
CA MET A 18 7.42 20.23 -7.98
C MET A 18 8.02 20.56 -6.62
N ALA A 19 8.80 19.63 -6.04
CA ALA A 19 9.48 19.84 -4.78
C ALA A 19 10.55 20.95 -4.84
N LEU A 20 11.14 21.20 -6.00
CA LEU A 20 12.08 22.32 -6.19
C LEU A 20 11.39 23.71 -6.22
N GLU A 21 10.09 23.74 -6.53
CA GLU A 21 9.30 24.96 -6.64
C GLU A 21 8.45 25.23 -5.38
N ASP A 22 8.13 24.22 -4.59
CA ASP A 22 7.27 24.33 -3.40
C ASP A 22 7.94 23.76 -2.14
N GLU A 23 8.17 24.63 -1.15
CA GLU A 23 8.85 24.27 0.10
C GLU A 23 8.07 23.22 0.91
N LEU A 24 6.73 23.22 0.88
CA LEU A 24 5.92 22.24 1.59
C LEU A 24 6.11 20.84 1.01
N VAL A 25 6.10 20.76 -0.33
CA VAL A 25 6.37 19.48 -1.06
C VAL A 25 7.81 19.04 -0.84
N MET A 26 8.79 19.95 -0.88
CA MET A 26 10.20 19.64 -0.60
C MET A 26 10.35 19.02 0.80
N ASN A 27 9.79 19.66 1.83
CA ASN A 27 9.84 19.15 3.19
C ASN A 27 9.16 17.77 3.31
N ALA A 28 8.08 17.52 2.57
CA ALA A 28 7.41 16.21 2.56
C ALA A 28 8.28 15.14 1.87
N VAL A 29 8.93 15.44 0.74
CA VAL A 29 9.88 14.54 0.07
C VAL A 29 11.04 14.20 0.98
N LEU A 30 11.66 15.21 1.61
CA LEU A 30 12.75 15.01 2.58
C LEU A 30 12.30 14.18 3.79
N THR A 31 11.06 14.36 4.23
CA THR A 31 10.46 13.55 5.31
C THR A 31 10.39 12.08 4.90
N VAL A 32 9.82 11.77 3.73
CA VAL A 32 9.75 10.38 3.21
C VAL A 32 11.15 9.78 3.11
N ALA A 33 12.08 10.51 2.49
CA ALA A 33 13.46 10.05 2.29
C ALA A 33 14.17 9.78 3.63
N SER A 34 14.02 10.68 4.61
CA SER A 34 14.63 10.56 5.93
C SER A 34 14.09 9.35 6.70
N PHE A 35 12.77 9.12 6.70
CA PHE A 35 12.20 7.93 7.34
C PHE A 35 12.62 6.64 6.65
N HIS A 36 12.61 6.60 5.31
CA HIS A 36 13.04 5.43 4.55
C HIS A 36 14.51 5.12 4.80
N PHE A 37 15.38 6.14 4.76
CA PHE A 37 16.80 6.01 5.05
C PHE A 37 17.03 5.47 6.46
N HIS A 38 16.37 6.06 7.47
CA HIS A 38 16.50 5.65 8.86
C HIS A 38 16.10 4.18 9.07
N VAL A 39 14.96 3.75 8.51
CA VAL A 39 14.46 2.38 8.60
C VAL A 39 15.43 1.42 7.92
N TYR A 40 15.91 1.74 6.72
CA TYR A 40 16.84 0.91 5.96
C TYR A 40 18.19 0.72 6.67
N TYR A 41 18.77 1.80 7.21
CA TYR A 41 20.06 1.73 7.89
C TYR A 41 20.00 1.07 9.25
N GLN A 42 18.94 1.26 10.01
CA GLN A 42 18.74 0.54 11.27
C GLN A 42 18.67 -0.97 11.05
N HIS A 43 18.06 -1.39 9.95
CA HIS A 43 17.84 -2.79 9.66
C HIS A 43 19.12 -3.50 9.21
N ASN A 44 19.96 -2.85 8.40
CA ASN A 44 21.14 -3.46 7.79
C ASN A 44 22.41 -3.38 8.65
N ASP A 45 22.31 -2.96 9.92
CA ASP A 45 23.47 -2.79 10.86
C ASP A 45 24.60 -1.89 10.30
N LEU A 46 24.32 -1.13 9.23
CA LEU A 46 25.23 -0.16 8.61
C LEU A 46 25.45 1.08 9.50
N SER A 47 24.74 1.15 10.62
CA SER A 47 24.88 2.21 11.64
C SER A 47 26.27 2.27 12.26
N ARG A 48 27.08 1.22 12.11
CA ARG A 48 28.49 1.18 12.61
C ARG A 48 29.47 1.95 11.71
N GLU A 49 29.11 2.23 10.47
CA GLU A 49 30.03 2.87 9.50
C GLU A 49 29.80 4.39 9.34
N LEU A 50 28.69 4.94 9.83
CA LEU A 50 28.41 6.36 9.75
C LEU A 50 28.53 7.04 11.13
N PRO A 51 29.30 8.15 11.23
CA PRO A 51 29.56 8.84 12.49
C PRO A 51 28.37 9.63 13.07
N LEU A 52 27.21 9.65 12.40
CA LEU A 52 26.01 10.35 12.86
C LEU A 52 25.13 9.38 13.65
N GLY A 53 25.01 9.62 14.95
CA GLY A 53 24.26 8.79 15.87
C GLY A 53 22.78 8.61 15.44
N ASN A 54 22.27 7.40 15.54
CA ASN A 54 20.89 7.02 15.18
C ASN A 54 19.80 7.91 15.81
N TYR A 55 20.10 8.54 16.97
CA TYR A 55 19.19 9.44 17.68
C TYR A 55 19.02 10.79 16.97
N GLU A 56 20.08 11.34 16.39
CA GLU A 56 20.02 12.62 15.67
C GLU A 56 19.23 12.50 14.37
N GLN A 57 19.35 11.37 13.67
CA GLN A 57 18.61 11.12 12.42
C GLN A 57 17.12 10.88 12.69
N ALA A 58 16.77 10.14 13.74
CA ALA A 58 15.37 9.94 14.12
C ALA A 58 14.72 11.24 14.59
N ALA A 59 15.45 12.05 15.33
CA ALA A 59 15.00 13.39 15.73
C ALA A 59 14.81 14.30 14.52
N SER A 60 15.70 14.24 13.55
CA SER A 60 15.59 14.99 12.29
C SER A 60 14.36 14.58 11.47
N SER A 61 14.07 13.27 11.34
CA SER A 61 12.88 12.78 10.62
C SER A 61 11.58 13.23 11.28
N ALA A 62 11.48 13.16 12.62
CA ALA A 62 10.33 13.64 13.37
C ALA A 62 10.17 15.17 13.30
N GLN A 63 11.27 15.93 13.28
CA GLN A 63 11.25 17.38 13.10
C GLN A 63 10.73 17.78 11.73
N LEU A 64 11.23 17.14 10.65
CA LEU A 64 10.75 17.35 9.29
C LEU A 64 9.26 17.03 9.16
N TYR A 65 8.82 15.90 9.70
CA TYR A 65 7.40 15.54 9.77
C TYR A 65 6.57 16.62 10.48
N GLY A 66 7.06 17.11 11.62
CA GLY A 66 6.42 18.21 12.37
C GLY A 66 6.32 19.51 11.57
N VAL A 67 7.33 19.84 10.73
CA VAL A 67 7.31 21.00 9.82
C VAL A 67 6.19 20.83 8.78
N VAL A 68 6.12 19.67 8.14
CA VAL A 68 5.09 19.37 7.12
C VAL A 68 3.69 19.45 7.72
N VAL A 69 3.47 18.81 8.89
CA VAL A 69 2.15 18.83 9.55
C VAL A 69 1.75 20.26 9.95
N ARG A 70 2.67 21.09 10.44
CA ARG A 70 2.38 22.51 10.71
C ARG A 70 2.04 23.28 9.46
N GLY A 71 2.77 23.06 8.35
CA GLY A 71 2.51 23.67 7.07
C GLY A 71 1.12 23.33 6.51
N LEU A 72 0.68 22.06 6.65
CA LEU A 72 -0.66 21.64 6.29
C LEU A 72 -1.74 22.26 7.19
N ARG A 73 -1.50 22.34 8.50
CA ARG A 73 -2.44 22.96 9.45
C ARG A 73 -2.65 24.46 9.18
N GLN A 74 -1.65 25.15 8.68
CA GLN A 74 -1.78 26.56 8.28
C GLN A 74 -2.61 26.74 6.99
N ARG A 75 -2.79 25.67 6.20
CA ARG A 75 -3.47 25.65 4.90
C ARG A 75 -4.82 24.92 4.95
N GLN A 76 -5.56 25.02 6.05
CA GLN A 76 -6.82 24.28 6.26
C GLN A 76 -7.95 24.66 5.29
N ASN A 77 -8.01 25.93 4.85
CA ASN A 77 -9.04 26.38 3.91
C ASN A 77 -8.58 26.16 2.46
N LEU A 78 -8.68 24.90 1.99
CA LEU A 78 -8.23 24.51 0.67
C LEU A 78 -8.83 25.35 -0.47
N GLN A 79 -10.09 25.75 -0.35
CA GLN A 79 -10.80 26.54 -1.36
C GLN A 79 -10.27 27.99 -1.51
N SER A 80 -9.56 28.51 -0.53
CA SER A 80 -8.99 29.87 -0.59
C SER A 80 -7.68 29.95 -1.38
N TYR A 81 -7.12 28.82 -1.77
CA TYR A 81 -5.86 28.74 -2.49
C TYR A 81 -6.07 28.56 -4.00
N ASP A 82 -5.10 29.02 -4.79
CA ASP A 82 -5.07 28.73 -6.21
C ASP A 82 -4.83 27.23 -6.49
N GLN A 83 -5.00 26.85 -7.74
CA GLN A 83 -4.89 25.45 -8.18
C GLN A 83 -3.53 24.84 -7.85
N GLN A 84 -2.44 25.57 -8.05
CA GLN A 84 -1.09 25.09 -7.81
C GLN A 84 -0.88 24.78 -6.33
N ALA A 85 -1.28 25.67 -5.43
CA ALA A 85 -1.20 25.47 -3.99
C ALA A 85 -2.12 24.34 -3.51
N GLN A 86 -3.30 24.15 -4.11
CA GLN A 86 -4.18 23.02 -3.81
C GLN A 86 -3.53 21.68 -4.18
N LEU A 87 -2.91 21.59 -5.35
CA LEU A 87 -2.19 20.40 -5.79
C LEU A 87 -0.96 20.12 -4.92
N SER A 88 -0.25 21.14 -4.47
CA SER A 88 0.85 21.01 -3.49
C SER A 88 0.38 20.40 -2.17
N ILE A 89 -0.78 20.84 -1.67
CA ILE A 89 -1.37 20.30 -0.44
C ILE A 89 -1.77 18.84 -0.62
N LEU A 90 -2.45 18.50 -1.72
CA LEU A 90 -2.84 17.11 -2.03
C LEU A 90 -1.62 16.20 -2.17
N LEU A 91 -0.60 16.64 -2.90
CA LEU A 91 0.65 15.88 -3.06
C LEU A 91 1.37 15.69 -1.73
N THR A 92 1.37 16.72 -0.87
CA THR A 92 1.96 16.62 0.47
C THR A 92 1.24 15.58 1.33
N ILE A 93 -0.09 15.55 1.33
CA ILE A 93 -0.86 14.52 2.07
C ILE A 93 -0.57 13.12 1.49
N LEU A 94 -0.49 12.99 0.17
CA LEU A 94 -0.10 11.74 -0.49
C LEU A 94 1.30 11.25 -0.06
N LEU A 95 2.27 12.16 0.05
CA LEU A 95 3.62 11.84 0.55
C LEU A 95 3.58 11.40 2.02
N LEU A 96 2.76 12.02 2.87
CA LEU A 96 2.60 11.58 4.26
C LEU A 96 1.95 10.19 4.38
N LEU A 97 1.08 9.79 3.44
CA LEU A 97 0.59 8.40 3.37
C LEU A 97 1.75 7.42 3.14
N VAL A 98 2.73 7.80 2.31
CA VAL A 98 3.94 6.97 2.12
C VAL A 98 4.74 6.86 3.40
N VAL A 99 4.88 7.94 4.17
CA VAL A 99 5.54 7.90 5.50
C VAL A 99 4.81 6.93 6.42
N ALA A 100 3.47 6.99 6.46
CA ALA A 100 2.67 6.08 7.29
C ALA A 100 2.88 4.61 6.91
N MET A 101 3.04 4.29 5.61
CA MET A 101 3.36 2.95 5.14
C MET A 101 4.74 2.49 5.61
N VAL A 102 5.78 3.30 5.38
CA VAL A 102 7.17 2.98 5.77
C VAL A 102 7.29 2.75 7.28
N THR A 103 6.63 3.60 8.07
CA THR A 103 6.72 3.57 9.52
C THR A 103 5.74 2.60 10.20
N GLY A 104 4.73 2.11 9.48
CA GLY A 104 3.61 1.34 10.04
C GLY A 104 2.73 2.17 10.98
N SER A 105 2.59 3.48 10.71
CA SER A 105 1.80 4.38 11.55
C SER A 105 0.31 4.02 11.56
N PRO A 106 -0.36 4.01 12.74
CA PRO A 106 -1.81 3.81 12.84
C PRO A 106 -2.62 5.01 12.32
N ASP A 107 -1.95 6.12 11.93
CA ASP A 107 -2.60 7.33 11.41
C ASP A 107 -2.97 7.20 9.93
N PHE A 108 -2.59 6.12 9.26
CA PHE A 108 -2.90 5.90 7.85
C PHE A 108 -4.39 6.14 7.51
N PRO A 109 -5.39 5.59 8.25
CA PRO A 109 -6.80 5.82 7.94
C PRO A 109 -7.22 7.30 8.02
N ILE A 110 -6.63 8.05 8.95
CA ILE A 110 -6.90 9.49 9.12
C ILE A 110 -6.37 10.26 7.92
N MET A 111 -5.12 10.00 7.53
CA MET A 111 -4.48 10.65 6.38
C MET A 111 -5.18 10.28 5.07
N PHE A 112 -5.60 9.03 4.92
CA PHE A 112 -6.33 8.57 3.74
C PHE A 112 -7.67 9.32 3.59
N LYS A 113 -8.45 9.42 4.67
CA LYS A 113 -9.71 10.17 4.67
C LYS A 113 -9.50 11.67 4.43
N ALA A 114 -8.42 12.25 4.95
CA ALA A 114 -8.07 13.63 4.70
C ALA A 114 -7.77 13.87 3.21
N LEU A 115 -6.98 13.00 2.57
CA LEU A 115 -6.71 13.09 1.13
C LEU A 115 -8.00 12.92 0.31
N GLN A 116 -8.84 11.93 0.65
CA GLN A 116 -10.12 11.71 -0.01
C GLN A 116 -11.02 12.94 0.05
N SER A 117 -11.17 13.54 1.23
CA SER A 117 -11.99 14.73 1.43
C SER A 117 -11.41 15.93 0.66
N ALA A 118 -10.10 16.10 0.69
CA ALA A 118 -9.43 17.20 -0.03
C ALA A 118 -9.59 17.06 -1.56
N LEU A 119 -9.47 15.85 -2.09
CA LEU A 119 -9.70 15.56 -3.52
C LEU A 119 -11.14 15.91 -3.93
N THR A 120 -12.15 15.51 -3.14
CA THR A 120 -13.55 15.85 -3.44
C THR A 120 -13.78 17.37 -3.51
N VAL A 121 -13.12 18.14 -2.64
CA VAL A 121 -13.19 19.60 -2.66
C VAL A 121 -12.56 20.19 -3.93
N VAL A 122 -11.39 19.67 -4.34
CA VAL A 122 -10.66 20.13 -5.51
C VAL A 122 -11.38 19.73 -6.81
N GLU A 123 -11.89 18.51 -6.93
CA GLU A 123 -12.63 18.01 -8.09
C GLU A 123 -13.93 18.81 -8.31
N SER A 124 -14.61 19.23 -7.24
CA SER A 124 -15.82 20.06 -7.33
C SER A 124 -15.56 21.48 -7.89
N SER A 125 -14.30 21.91 -7.86
CA SER A 125 -13.88 23.23 -8.40
C SER A 125 -13.44 23.19 -9.87
N CYS A 126 -13.75 22.14 -10.62
CA CYS A 126 -13.36 21.96 -12.04
C CYS A 126 -11.83 21.96 -12.30
N ILE A 127 -11.06 21.48 -11.34
CA ILE A 127 -9.60 21.46 -11.41
C ILE A 127 -9.15 20.01 -11.68
N GLY A 128 -8.94 19.68 -12.94
CA GLY A 128 -8.53 18.34 -13.32
C GLY A 128 -7.68 18.28 -14.60
N GLN A 129 -7.04 19.39 -14.97
CA GLN A 129 -6.19 19.41 -16.17
C GLN A 129 -4.73 19.62 -15.78
N GLY A 130 -3.88 18.66 -16.17
CA GLY A 130 -2.44 18.70 -16.02
C GLY A 130 -1.86 17.42 -15.40
N ASP A 131 -0.62 17.16 -15.75
CA ASP A 131 0.10 15.92 -15.39
C ASP A 131 0.14 15.66 -13.88
N LEU A 132 0.28 16.70 -13.06
CA LEU A 132 0.31 16.60 -11.60
C LEU A 132 -1.04 16.16 -11.02
N ALA A 133 -2.14 16.78 -11.48
CA ALA A 133 -3.48 16.44 -11.03
C ALA A 133 -3.83 14.98 -11.40
N GLU A 134 -3.54 14.58 -12.63
CA GLU A 134 -3.72 13.23 -13.10
C GLU A 134 -2.85 12.21 -12.32
N PHE A 135 -1.60 12.58 -12.04
CA PHE A 135 -0.70 11.76 -11.23
C PHE A 135 -1.26 11.54 -9.82
N ILE A 136 -1.68 12.61 -9.13
CA ILE A 136 -2.25 12.53 -7.77
C ILE A 136 -3.51 11.65 -7.78
N SER A 137 -4.42 11.88 -8.73
CA SER A 137 -5.66 11.09 -8.86
C SER A 137 -5.35 9.61 -9.08
N ARG A 138 -4.46 9.25 -10.00
CA ARG A 138 -4.05 7.86 -10.24
C ARG A 138 -3.42 7.22 -9.00
N GLN A 139 -2.54 7.93 -8.28
CA GLN A 139 -1.95 7.39 -7.07
C GLN A 139 -3.00 7.18 -5.97
N PHE A 140 -3.94 8.11 -5.82
CA PHE A 140 -5.04 7.98 -4.88
C PHE A 140 -5.95 6.79 -5.20
N GLN A 141 -6.38 6.62 -6.46
CA GLN A 141 -7.20 5.48 -6.87
C GLN A 141 -6.50 4.15 -6.61
N LYS A 142 -5.22 4.07 -6.95
CA LYS A 142 -4.41 2.88 -6.66
C LYS A 142 -4.36 2.57 -5.15
N ILE A 143 -4.05 3.58 -4.32
CA ILE A 143 -4.01 3.42 -2.86
C ILE A 143 -5.39 3.04 -2.33
N ARG A 144 -6.47 3.61 -2.88
CA ARG A 144 -7.85 3.30 -2.50
C ARG A 144 -8.18 1.81 -2.66
N VAL A 145 -7.77 1.19 -3.77
CA VAL A 145 -7.99 -0.25 -3.99
C VAL A 145 -7.29 -1.07 -2.91
N TYR A 146 -6.02 -0.78 -2.62
CA TYR A 146 -5.26 -1.50 -1.59
C TYR A 146 -5.77 -1.21 -0.17
N ALA A 147 -6.22 0.02 0.09
CA ALA A 147 -6.66 0.45 1.42
C ALA A 147 -8.07 -0.01 1.77
N ALA A 148 -8.96 -0.16 0.80
CA ALA A 148 -10.38 -0.42 1.03
C ALA A 148 -10.65 -1.60 2.00
N PRO A 149 -9.99 -2.77 1.90
CA PRO A 149 -10.17 -3.87 2.85
C PRO A 149 -9.81 -3.52 4.30
N PHE A 150 -8.89 -2.56 4.48
CA PHE A 150 -8.41 -2.12 5.80
C PHE A 150 -9.21 -0.95 6.37
N MET A 151 -10.06 -0.30 5.54
CA MET A 151 -10.96 0.77 6.00
C MET A 151 -12.25 0.21 6.56
N SER A 152 -12.90 -0.68 5.84
CA SER A 152 -14.04 -1.50 6.29
C SER A 152 -14.27 -2.66 5.33
N GLU A 153 -14.95 -3.72 5.79
CA GLU A 153 -15.32 -4.84 4.92
C GLU A 153 -16.27 -4.40 3.79
N SER A 154 -17.19 -3.46 4.07
CA SER A 154 -18.10 -2.90 3.07
C SER A 154 -17.37 -2.07 2.01
N ASP A 155 -16.40 -1.22 2.41
CA ASP A 155 -15.57 -0.47 1.46
C ASP A 155 -14.74 -1.41 0.59
N GLY A 156 -14.15 -2.44 1.21
CA GLY A 156 -13.41 -3.48 0.50
C GLY A 156 -14.26 -4.16 -0.57
N LEU A 157 -15.48 -4.60 -0.21
CA LEU A 157 -16.42 -5.20 -1.17
C LEU A 157 -16.82 -4.22 -2.26
N GLN A 158 -17.16 -2.98 -1.92
CA GLN A 158 -17.58 -1.98 -2.89
C GLN A 158 -16.48 -1.68 -3.92
N VAL A 159 -15.27 -1.44 -3.45
CA VAL A 159 -14.15 -1.06 -4.31
C VAL A 159 -13.68 -2.24 -5.16
N LEU A 160 -13.48 -3.41 -4.54
CA LEU A 160 -12.97 -4.59 -5.25
C LEU A 160 -14.01 -5.27 -6.14
N SER A 161 -15.32 -5.05 -5.93
CA SER A 161 -16.35 -5.50 -6.86
C SER A 161 -16.59 -4.54 -8.03
N SER A 162 -15.92 -3.38 -8.07
CA SER A 162 -16.04 -2.45 -9.21
C SER A 162 -15.38 -3.04 -10.46
N GLN A 163 -15.90 -2.72 -11.65
CA GLN A 163 -15.34 -3.20 -12.91
C GLN A 163 -13.93 -2.61 -13.22
N HIS A 164 -13.54 -1.56 -12.53
CA HIS A 164 -12.32 -0.78 -12.82
C HIS A 164 -11.16 -1.07 -11.84
N TRP A 165 -11.38 -1.84 -10.77
CA TRP A 165 -10.36 -2.04 -9.74
C TRP A 165 -9.01 -2.53 -10.28
N SER A 166 -9.05 -3.47 -11.23
CA SER A 166 -7.81 -4.03 -11.81
C SER A 166 -7.06 -3.02 -12.67
N MET A 167 -7.77 -2.16 -13.40
CA MET A 167 -7.14 -1.08 -14.15
C MET A 167 -6.42 -0.10 -13.24
N GLU A 168 -7.02 0.27 -12.11
CA GLU A 168 -6.44 1.22 -11.15
C GLU A 168 -5.13 0.68 -10.54
N VAL A 169 -5.06 -0.63 -10.29
CA VAL A 169 -3.89 -1.27 -9.68
C VAL A 169 -2.83 -1.67 -10.71
N LEU A 170 -3.24 -2.22 -11.85
CA LEU A 170 -2.36 -2.87 -12.83
C LEU A 170 -1.92 -1.97 -13.99
N SER A 171 -2.48 -0.75 -14.13
CA SER A 171 -2.16 0.14 -15.25
C SER A 171 -0.66 0.41 -15.42
N CYS A 172 0.06 0.60 -14.33
CA CYS A 172 1.52 0.79 -14.38
C CYS A 172 2.27 -0.47 -14.81
N LEU A 173 1.76 -1.66 -14.51
CA LEU A 173 2.35 -2.94 -14.92
C LEU A 173 2.12 -3.19 -16.40
N ASN A 174 0.92 -2.89 -16.91
CA ASN A 174 0.61 -2.99 -18.33
C ASN A 174 1.51 -2.07 -19.18
N TYR A 175 1.78 -0.86 -18.69
CA TYR A 175 2.74 0.05 -19.31
C TYR A 175 4.15 -0.56 -19.34
N CYS A 176 4.61 -1.11 -18.21
CA CYS A 176 5.93 -1.76 -18.12
C CYS A 176 6.07 -2.93 -19.11
N GLN A 177 5.03 -3.74 -19.28
CA GLN A 177 5.05 -4.87 -20.22
C GLN A 177 5.36 -4.44 -21.66
N SER A 178 4.86 -3.27 -22.07
CA SER A 178 5.09 -2.74 -23.41
C SER A 178 6.50 -2.14 -23.60
N TRP A 179 7.04 -1.49 -22.57
CA TRP A 179 8.30 -0.71 -22.64
C TRP A 179 9.52 -1.43 -22.08
N GLN A 180 9.30 -2.45 -21.26
CA GLN A 180 10.33 -3.25 -20.59
C GLN A 180 10.05 -4.74 -20.76
N PRO A 181 10.11 -5.29 -21.98
CA PRO A 181 9.74 -6.68 -22.28
C PRO A 181 10.57 -7.71 -21.50
N GLN A 182 11.76 -7.35 -21.04
CA GLN A 182 12.60 -8.19 -20.17
C GLN A 182 11.93 -8.52 -18.83
N HIS A 183 10.94 -7.74 -18.39
CA HIS A 183 10.18 -7.97 -17.17
C HIS A 183 8.79 -8.58 -17.41
N ALA A 184 8.46 -8.96 -18.65
CA ALA A 184 7.12 -9.45 -19.02
C ALA A 184 6.67 -10.66 -18.19
N SER A 185 7.58 -11.60 -17.89
CA SER A 185 7.30 -12.76 -17.04
C SER A 185 6.92 -12.34 -15.61
N ALA A 186 7.72 -11.47 -14.99
CA ALA A 186 7.45 -10.96 -13.64
C ALA A 186 6.11 -10.20 -13.60
N VAL A 187 5.83 -9.34 -14.60
CA VAL A 187 4.57 -8.61 -14.72
C VAL A 187 3.38 -9.56 -14.82
N SER A 188 3.48 -10.61 -15.61
CA SER A 188 2.41 -11.62 -15.77
C SER A 188 2.12 -12.34 -14.45
N ILE A 189 3.17 -12.75 -13.73
CA ILE A 189 3.03 -13.42 -12.41
C ILE A 189 2.44 -12.46 -11.38
N ILE A 190 2.91 -11.21 -11.30
CA ILE A 190 2.33 -10.20 -10.39
C ILE A 190 0.84 -10.01 -10.69
N THR A 191 0.48 -9.90 -11.96
CA THR A 191 -0.91 -9.73 -12.39
C THR A 191 -1.77 -10.91 -11.95
N ASP A 192 -1.32 -12.15 -12.15
CA ASP A 192 -2.05 -13.35 -11.71
C ASP A 192 -2.19 -13.41 -10.18
N LEU A 193 -1.12 -13.14 -9.43
CA LEU A 193 -1.15 -13.13 -7.96
C LEU A 193 -2.10 -12.07 -7.40
N VAL A 194 -2.14 -10.88 -8.01
CA VAL A 194 -3.08 -9.82 -7.59
C VAL A 194 -4.53 -10.23 -7.84
N HIS A 195 -4.83 -10.89 -8.96
CA HIS A 195 -6.17 -11.43 -9.24
C HIS A 195 -6.54 -12.57 -8.28
N GLN A 196 -5.61 -13.48 -8.00
CA GLN A 196 -5.86 -14.56 -7.04
C GLN A 196 -6.16 -14.00 -5.63
N ALA A 197 -5.41 -12.99 -5.18
CA ALA A 197 -5.65 -12.33 -3.89
C ALA A 197 -6.99 -11.60 -3.85
N HIS A 198 -7.36 -10.93 -4.95
CA HIS A 198 -8.69 -10.33 -5.12
C HIS A 198 -9.79 -11.38 -4.94
N ASP A 199 -9.70 -12.50 -5.65
CA ASP A 199 -10.71 -13.56 -5.61
C ASP A 199 -10.81 -14.17 -4.20
N ILE A 200 -9.68 -14.37 -3.51
CA ILE A 200 -9.64 -14.83 -2.13
C ILE A 200 -10.41 -13.86 -1.23
N TYR A 201 -10.14 -12.55 -1.32
CA TYR A 201 -10.84 -11.56 -0.50
C TYR A 201 -12.33 -11.51 -0.80
N ILE A 202 -12.71 -11.42 -2.08
CA ILE A 202 -14.10 -11.32 -2.51
C ILE A 202 -14.92 -12.55 -2.08
N ASN A 203 -14.34 -13.75 -2.22
CA ASN A 203 -15.01 -14.97 -1.78
C ASN A 203 -15.29 -14.95 -0.28
N GLN A 204 -14.32 -14.52 0.53
CA GLN A 204 -14.49 -14.41 1.99
C GLN A 204 -15.48 -13.32 2.40
N ALA A 205 -15.47 -12.17 1.73
CA ALA A 205 -16.29 -11.03 2.13
C ALA A 205 -17.74 -11.11 1.64
N ARG A 206 -18.03 -11.77 0.49
CA ARG A 206 -19.39 -11.89 -0.09
C ARG A 206 -20.35 -12.76 0.70
N ASP A 207 -19.88 -13.59 1.59
CA ASP A 207 -20.72 -14.53 2.36
C ASP A 207 -21.77 -13.85 3.28
N ILE A 208 -21.78 -12.51 3.29
CA ILE A 208 -22.81 -11.72 4.01
C ILE A 208 -24.21 -11.88 3.37
N LEU A 209 -24.31 -12.20 2.09
CA LEU A 209 -25.56 -12.11 1.33
C LEU A 209 -26.33 -13.43 1.23
N SER A 210 -25.73 -14.54 1.62
CA SER A 210 -26.41 -15.86 1.61
C SER A 210 -27.06 -16.14 2.98
N THR A 211 -28.20 -15.53 3.25
CA THR A 211 -28.98 -15.75 4.49
C THR A 211 -29.71 -17.09 4.53
N ASP A 212 -29.46 -18.00 3.61
CA ASP A 212 -30.40 -19.13 3.39
C ASP A 212 -29.80 -20.54 3.36
N THR A 213 -28.63 -20.80 3.91
CA THR A 213 -28.19 -22.20 4.07
C THR A 213 -27.32 -22.42 5.30
N ASN A 214 -27.69 -23.39 6.12
CA ASN A 214 -26.93 -24.01 7.21
C ASN A 214 -25.67 -24.79 6.72
N VAL A 215 -25.05 -24.39 5.62
CA VAL A 215 -23.84 -25.01 5.10
C VAL A 215 -22.70 -24.02 5.34
N PRO A 216 -21.60 -24.40 6.01
CA PRO A 216 -20.41 -23.56 6.05
C PRO A 216 -19.95 -23.38 4.60
N VAL A 217 -20.05 -22.14 4.10
CA VAL A 217 -19.89 -21.76 2.70
C VAL A 217 -18.44 -21.95 2.20
N PHE A 218 -17.49 -22.23 3.08
CA PHE A 218 -16.11 -22.51 2.73
C PHE A 218 -15.79 -23.98 2.97
N ALA A 219 -15.83 -24.76 1.91
CA ALA A 219 -15.19 -26.06 1.96
C ALA A 219 -13.69 -25.83 2.20
N ILE A 220 -13.19 -26.28 3.37
CA ILE A 220 -11.75 -26.22 3.72
C ILE A 220 -10.86 -26.70 2.56
N PRO A 221 -11.20 -27.77 1.79
CA PRO A 221 -10.45 -28.18 0.61
C PRO A 221 -10.31 -27.11 -0.47
N ASP A 222 -11.35 -26.29 -0.71
CA ASP A 222 -11.31 -25.22 -1.72
C ASP A 222 -10.38 -24.08 -1.27
N THR A 223 -10.38 -23.75 0.00
CA THR A 223 -9.46 -22.79 0.59
C THR A 223 -8.01 -23.26 0.46
N ILE A 224 -7.73 -24.53 0.80
CA ILE A 224 -6.40 -25.13 0.64
C ILE A 224 -5.96 -25.05 -0.82
N ALA A 225 -6.79 -25.47 -1.77
CA ALA A 225 -6.46 -25.46 -3.19
C ALA A 225 -6.16 -24.04 -3.73
N ARG A 226 -6.89 -23.00 -3.26
CA ARG A 226 -6.61 -21.61 -3.62
C ARG A 226 -5.25 -21.14 -3.10
N ILE A 227 -4.91 -21.48 -1.86
CA ILE A 227 -3.63 -21.10 -1.26
C ILE A 227 -2.47 -21.88 -1.89
N ASP A 228 -2.64 -23.16 -2.19
CA ASP A 228 -1.65 -23.96 -2.94
C ASP A 228 -1.37 -23.35 -4.32
N ARG A 229 -2.43 -22.95 -5.03
CA ARG A 229 -2.28 -22.28 -6.31
C ARG A 229 -1.51 -20.96 -6.17
N PHE A 230 -1.85 -20.13 -5.18
CA PHE A 230 -1.15 -18.87 -4.92
C PHE A 230 0.34 -19.11 -4.61
N LYS A 231 0.62 -20.05 -3.71
CA LYS A 231 1.99 -20.45 -3.36
C LYS A 231 2.77 -20.92 -4.59
N HIS A 232 2.20 -21.82 -5.38
CA HIS A 232 2.84 -22.31 -6.62
C HIS A 232 3.13 -21.16 -7.59
N THR A 233 2.18 -20.23 -7.80
CA THR A 233 2.41 -19.07 -8.67
C THR A 233 3.51 -18.16 -8.10
N MET A 234 3.56 -17.97 -6.79
CA MET A 234 4.60 -17.19 -6.11
C MET A 234 6.00 -17.82 -6.29
N GLU A 235 6.12 -19.14 -6.24
CA GLU A 235 7.38 -19.88 -6.45
C GLU A 235 7.93 -19.73 -7.88
N LEU A 236 7.07 -19.39 -8.85
CA LEU A 236 7.48 -19.08 -10.22
C LEU A 236 8.01 -17.65 -10.39
N PHE A 237 7.87 -16.78 -9.38
CA PHE A 237 8.34 -15.42 -9.47
C PHE A 237 9.88 -15.40 -9.56
N PRO A 238 10.45 -14.72 -10.59
CA PRO A 238 11.90 -14.75 -10.80
C PRO A 238 12.66 -14.16 -9.61
N GLU A 239 13.64 -14.88 -9.13
CA GLU A 239 14.51 -14.43 -8.04
C GLU A 239 15.18 -13.10 -8.41
N ASP A 240 15.28 -12.19 -7.44
CA ASP A 240 15.83 -10.83 -7.60
C ASP A 240 15.16 -9.96 -8.69
N SER A 241 13.99 -10.38 -9.19
CA SER A 241 13.22 -9.55 -10.12
C SER A 241 12.68 -8.30 -9.42
N PRO A 242 12.75 -7.13 -10.08
CA PRO A 242 12.08 -5.95 -9.55
C PRO A 242 10.55 -6.16 -9.51
N GLY A 243 9.88 -5.47 -8.59
CA GLY A 243 8.42 -5.55 -8.47
C GLY A 243 7.92 -6.47 -7.36
N GLU A 244 8.76 -7.26 -6.70
CA GLU A 244 8.37 -8.13 -5.59
C GLU A 244 7.61 -7.35 -4.49
N GLN A 245 7.97 -6.10 -4.25
CA GLN A 245 7.31 -5.26 -3.23
C GLN A 245 5.82 -5.00 -3.50
N VAL A 246 5.33 -5.08 -4.74
CA VAL A 246 3.89 -4.96 -5.03
C VAL A 246 3.11 -6.21 -4.65
N LEU A 247 3.80 -7.31 -4.35
CA LEU A 247 3.18 -8.57 -3.92
C LEU A 247 2.86 -8.60 -2.43
N ILE A 248 3.32 -7.63 -1.64
CA ILE A 248 3.10 -7.60 -0.18
C ILE A 248 1.59 -7.65 0.14
N TRP A 249 0.78 -6.83 -0.51
CA TRP A 249 -0.68 -6.81 -0.33
C TRP A 249 -1.33 -8.13 -0.75
N ALA A 250 -1.00 -8.63 -1.94
CA ALA A 250 -1.55 -9.88 -2.44
C ALA A 250 -1.20 -11.06 -1.54
N SER A 251 0.07 -11.15 -1.13
CA SER A 251 0.55 -12.16 -0.18
C SER A 251 -0.15 -12.07 1.18
N PHE A 252 -0.44 -10.85 1.65
CA PHE A 252 -1.13 -10.65 2.91
C PHE A 252 -2.57 -11.18 2.87
N LEU A 253 -3.32 -10.90 1.80
CA LEU A 253 -4.68 -11.41 1.66
C LEU A 253 -4.70 -12.94 1.54
N ALA A 254 -3.79 -13.53 0.76
CA ALA A 254 -3.66 -14.97 0.66
C ALA A 254 -3.28 -15.61 2.00
N ALA A 255 -2.30 -15.05 2.72
CA ALA A 255 -1.89 -15.51 4.04
C ALA A 255 -3.04 -15.46 5.07
N SER A 256 -3.92 -14.45 4.96
CA SER A 256 -5.06 -14.30 5.87
C SER A 256 -6.08 -15.45 5.75
N ASP A 257 -6.14 -16.13 4.61
CA ASP A 257 -7.03 -17.26 4.36
C ASP A 257 -6.40 -18.64 4.71
N CYS A 258 -5.15 -18.66 5.21
CA CYS A 258 -4.43 -19.91 5.50
C CYS A 258 -5.05 -20.70 6.64
N VAL A 259 -5.34 -21.98 6.40
CA VAL A 259 -5.83 -22.96 7.40
C VAL A 259 -4.76 -23.96 7.81
N LEU A 260 -3.78 -24.29 6.93
CA LEU A 260 -2.70 -25.23 7.20
C LEU A 260 -1.48 -24.53 7.79
N ASP A 261 -0.81 -25.18 8.74
CA ASP A 261 0.40 -24.65 9.37
C ASP A 261 1.58 -24.54 8.40
N GLU A 262 1.67 -25.42 7.40
CA GLU A 262 2.68 -25.33 6.35
C GLU A 262 2.52 -24.04 5.50
N HIS A 263 1.26 -23.63 5.19
CA HIS A 263 1.01 -22.37 4.50
C HIS A 263 1.37 -21.17 5.38
N ARG A 264 1.01 -21.21 6.67
CA ARG A 264 1.37 -20.15 7.64
C ARG A 264 2.88 -19.99 7.76
N THR A 265 3.62 -21.11 7.78
CA THR A 265 5.09 -21.10 7.79
C THR A 265 5.64 -20.44 6.54
N PHE A 266 5.19 -20.86 5.34
CA PHE A 266 5.60 -20.27 4.07
C PHE A 266 5.41 -18.75 4.06
N PHE A 267 4.22 -18.25 4.42
CA PHE A 267 3.96 -16.81 4.43
C PHE A 267 4.73 -16.08 5.54
N THR A 268 4.97 -16.72 6.68
CA THR A 268 5.80 -16.12 7.73
C THR A 268 7.22 -15.87 7.21
N GLU A 269 7.84 -16.84 6.57
CA GLU A 269 9.16 -16.72 5.95
C GLU A 269 9.18 -15.68 4.83
N LEU A 270 8.13 -15.64 3.99
CA LEU A 270 7.98 -14.67 2.92
C LEU A 270 7.93 -13.24 3.47
N PHE A 271 7.12 -12.96 4.50
CA PHE A 271 7.04 -11.64 5.11
C PHE A 271 8.31 -11.26 5.87
N GLN A 272 9.00 -12.20 6.50
CA GLN A 272 10.32 -11.97 7.08
C GLN A 272 11.32 -11.53 6.01
N ARG A 273 11.33 -12.19 4.85
CA ARG A 273 12.17 -11.82 3.70
C ARG A 273 11.82 -10.43 3.17
N TYR A 274 10.51 -10.09 3.02
CA TYR A 274 10.08 -8.74 2.64
C TYR A 274 10.58 -7.69 3.62
N HIS A 275 10.46 -7.96 4.92
CA HIS A 275 10.97 -7.05 5.94
C HIS A 275 12.49 -6.92 5.88
N GLN A 276 13.21 -8.03 5.73
CA GLN A 276 14.67 -8.03 5.61
C GLN A 276 15.16 -7.17 4.43
N ARG A 277 14.44 -7.19 3.31
CA ARG A 277 14.81 -6.40 2.12
C ARG A 277 14.46 -4.92 2.23
N SER A 278 13.35 -4.58 2.86
CA SER A 278 12.82 -3.20 2.87
C SER A 278 13.02 -2.46 4.19
N GLY A 279 13.07 -3.17 5.30
CA GLY A 279 13.04 -2.63 6.65
C GLY A 279 11.66 -2.06 7.07
N PHE A 280 10.64 -2.09 6.21
CA PHE A 280 9.36 -1.43 6.46
C PHE A 280 8.62 -2.02 7.66
N LYS A 281 8.23 -1.14 8.59
CA LYS A 281 7.60 -1.56 9.86
C LYS A 281 6.17 -2.06 9.69
N ASN A 282 5.46 -1.61 8.64
CA ASN A 282 4.12 -2.14 8.34
C ASN A 282 4.12 -3.64 8.05
N ILE A 283 5.24 -4.20 7.56
CA ILE A 283 5.40 -5.65 7.31
C ILE A 283 5.43 -6.43 8.63
N LEU A 284 6.09 -5.89 9.66
CA LEU A 284 6.06 -6.49 11.01
C LEU A 284 4.66 -6.45 11.61
N GLY A 285 3.96 -5.31 11.43
CA GLY A 285 2.56 -5.18 11.81
C GLY A 285 1.66 -6.19 11.07
N ALA A 286 1.92 -6.42 9.78
CA ALA A 286 1.21 -7.42 8.98
C ALA A 286 1.40 -8.84 9.56
N LEU A 287 2.62 -9.23 9.93
CA LEU A 287 2.87 -10.52 10.59
C LEU A 287 2.12 -10.66 11.92
N GLN A 288 2.10 -9.61 12.73
CA GLN A 288 1.35 -9.63 14.00
C GLN A 288 -0.16 -9.77 13.75
N LEU A 289 -0.68 -9.09 12.74
CA LEU A 289 -2.09 -9.20 12.37
C LEU A 289 -2.42 -10.59 11.82
N LEU A 290 -1.56 -11.19 10.99
CA LEU A 290 -1.71 -12.57 10.50
C LEU A 290 -1.78 -13.57 11.66
N GLN A 291 -0.93 -13.45 12.68
CA GLN A 291 -0.99 -14.30 13.86
C GLN A 291 -2.34 -14.18 14.60
N LYS A 292 -2.89 -12.97 14.73
CA LYS A 292 -4.23 -12.77 15.31
C LYS A 292 -5.32 -13.41 14.45
N ILE A 293 -5.23 -13.23 13.11
CA ILE A 293 -6.16 -13.82 12.15
C ILE A 293 -6.12 -15.35 12.22
N TRP A 294 -4.96 -15.98 12.28
CA TRP A 294 -4.82 -17.43 12.35
C TRP A 294 -5.32 -18.04 13.67
N ASN A 295 -5.29 -17.25 14.75
CA ASN A 295 -5.78 -17.66 16.08
C ASN A 295 -7.26 -17.27 16.34
N ARG A 296 -7.96 -16.70 15.34
CA ARG A 296 -9.36 -16.30 15.48
C ARG A 296 -10.28 -17.52 15.68
N PRO A 297 -11.48 -17.33 16.28
CA PRO A 297 -12.54 -18.33 16.25
C PRO A 297 -12.88 -18.71 14.79
N VAL A 298 -13.19 -19.99 14.59
CA VAL A 298 -13.45 -20.56 13.24
C VAL A 298 -14.66 -19.89 12.56
N GLU A 299 -15.63 -19.43 13.36
CA GLU A 299 -16.84 -18.76 12.88
C GLU A 299 -16.60 -17.33 12.42
N ASP A 300 -15.46 -16.72 12.81
CA ASP A 300 -15.13 -15.34 12.46
C ASP A 300 -14.43 -15.26 11.12
N ARG A 301 -14.92 -14.38 10.25
CA ARG A 301 -14.25 -14.09 8.97
C ARG A 301 -13.08 -13.17 9.19
N TRP A 302 -11.92 -13.52 8.61
CA TRP A 302 -10.71 -12.72 8.75
C TRP A 302 -10.84 -11.32 8.12
N THR A 303 -11.71 -11.13 7.11
CA THR A 303 -11.98 -9.83 6.49
C THR A 303 -12.49 -8.77 7.47
N ARG A 304 -13.16 -9.18 8.56
CA ARG A 304 -13.62 -8.30 9.63
C ARG A 304 -12.54 -7.83 10.60
N PHE A 305 -11.39 -8.51 10.63
CA PHE A 305 -10.26 -8.14 11.49
C PHE A 305 -9.41 -7.03 10.87
N LEU A 306 -9.38 -6.92 9.54
CA LEU A 306 -8.49 -5.98 8.84
C LEU A 306 -8.69 -4.52 9.29
N PRO A 307 -9.91 -3.99 9.42
CA PRO A 307 -10.12 -2.60 9.81
C PRO A 307 -9.78 -2.29 11.27
N GLN A 308 -9.72 -3.32 12.12
CA GLN A 308 -9.59 -3.13 13.58
C GLN A 308 -8.20 -2.66 13.99
N GLU A 309 -7.16 -3.06 13.25
CA GLU A 309 -5.76 -2.82 13.62
C GLU A 309 -5.19 -1.52 13.07
N ARG A 310 -5.97 -0.74 12.30
CA ARG A 310 -5.53 0.52 11.67
C ARG A 310 -4.20 0.42 10.93
N LEU A 311 -3.86 -0.77 10.48
CA LEU A 311 -2.66 -1.06 9.73
C LEU A 311 -2.96 -0.99 8.24
N PHE A 312 -2.02 -0.48 7.47
CA PHE A 312 -2.06 -0.55 6.01
C PHE A 312 -0.91 -1.42 5.51
N VAL A 313 -1.25 -2.45 4.76
CA VAL A 313 -0.30 -3.41 4.18
C VAL A 313 -0.26 -3.23 2.68
N MET A 314 0.89 -2.77 2.18
CA MET A 314 1.13 -2.59 0.76
C MET A 314 2.63 -2.71 0.45
#